data_711eac040d1ce85bd8ac27d0d2895623
#
_entry.id   711eac040d1ce85bd8ac27d0d2895623
#
_cell.length_a   1.000
_cell.length_b   1.000
_cell.length_c   1.000
_cell.angle_alpha   90.00
_cell.angle_beta   90.00
_cell.angle_gamma   90.00
#
_symmetry.space_group_name_H-M   'P 1'
#
loop_
_entity.id
_entity.type
_entity.pdbx_description
1 polymer ?
#
loop_
_entity_poly.entity_id
_entity_poly.type
_entity_poly.pdbx_seq_one_letter_code
_entity_poly.pdbx_strand_id
1 'polypeptide(L)'
;DTIYRYIRDNPRRLAIRRAHPDYFRRMNALSIGGNTYRAYGNVQLLEHPFKEQVIVHRADSPVVRKQNRNLWLYTAANGGILVSPFISPVEKEIRAAAEAAGGRIILITSEPMGERYKPSGHDFDMCEAGRMLMISAGISGELSRQSCMAMNVMARTLAGITYNCHL
;
A
#
# COMPACT_ATOMS: atom_id res chain seq x y z
N ASP A 1 14.36 -19.36 18.65
CA ASP A 1 14.28 -17.89 18.72
C ASP A 1 13.00 -17.26 18.21
N THR A 2 12.33 -17.84 17.23
CA THR A 2 11.06 -17.35 16.67
C THR A 2 9.93 -17.41 17.69
N ILE A 3 9.86 -18.47 18.50
CA ILE A 3 8.85 -18.64 19.55
C ILE A 3 9.05 -17.61 20.67
N TYR A 4 10.27 -17.37 21.06
CA TYR A 4 10.61 -16.41 22.10
C TYR A 4 10.24 -14.98 21.69
N ARG A 5 10.54 -14.63 20.43
CA ARG A 5 10.16 -13.36 19.81
C ARG A 5 8.64 -13.19 19.77
N TYR A 6 7.93 -14.24 19.38
CA TYR A 6 6.48 -14.25 19.33
C TYR A 6 5.85 -14.01 20.71
N ILE A 7 6.32 -14.71 21.75
CA ILE A 7 5.82 -14.57 23.12
C ILE A 7 6.11 -13.18 23.68
N ARG A 8 7.31 -12.65 23.44
CA ARG A 8 7.71 -11.32 23.90
C ARG A 8 6.91 -10.21 23.24
N ASP A 9 6.64 -10.30 21.95
CA ASP A 9 6.00 -9.24 21.18
C ASP A 9 4.46 -9.33 21.23
N ASN A 10 3.92 -10.43 21.71
CA ASN A 10 2.47 -10.67 21.75
C ASN A 10 1.67 -9.65 22.60
N PRO A 11 2.11 -9.28 23.82
CA PRO A 11 1.41 -8.26 24.62
C PRO A 11 1.41 -6.89 23.95
N ARG A 12 2.52 -6.49 23.32
CA ARG A 12 2.63 -5.23 22.57
C ARG A 12 1.69 -5.22 21.37
N ARG A 13 1.65 -6.29 20.61
CA ARG A 13 0.75 -6.44 19.46
C ARG A 13 -0.71 -6.40 19.85
N LEU A 14 -1.06 -7.01 20.99
CA LEU A 14 -2.42 -6.95 21.53
C LEU A 14 -2.80 -5.51 21.94
N ALA A 15 -1.88 -4.79 22.58
CA ALA A 15 -2.11 -3.40 22.98
C ALA A 15 -2.32 -2.50 21.76
N ILE A 16 -1.51 -2.64 20.70
CA ILE A 16 -1.67 -1.90 19.45
C ILE A 16 -3.01 -2.22 18.78
N ARG A 17 -3.40 -3.49 18.71
CA ARG A 17 -4.71 -3.89 18.15
C ARG A 17 -5.89 -3.30 18.91
N ARG A 18 -5.79 -3.19 20.23
CA ARG A 18 -6.83 -2.57 21.06
C ARG A 18 -6.88 -1.06 20.89
N ALA A 19 -5.72 -0.41 20.80
CA ALA A 19 -5.61 1.03 20.63
C ALA A 19 -5.96 1.49 19.19
N HIS A 20 -5.62 0.67 18.19
CA HIS A 20 -5.76 1.00 16.78
C HIS A 20 -6.37 -0.16 15.97
N PRO A 21 -7.65 -0.50 16.20
CA PRO A 21 -8.31 -1.60 15.48
C PRO A 21 -8.35 -1.36 13.96
N ASP A 22 -8.34 -0.10 13.53
CA ASP A 22 -8.39 0.28 12.11
C ASP A 22 -7.13 -0.09 11.32
N TYR A 23 -5.99 -0.31 12.01
CA TYR A 23 -4.73 -0.70 11.36
C TYR A 23 -4.75 -2.13 10.82
N PHE A 24 -5.64 -2.97 11.35
CA PHE A 24 -5.72 -4.41 11.05
C PHE A 24 -7.06 -4.79 10.41
N ARG A 25 -7.74 -3.83 9.82
CA ARG A 25 -9.08 -4.07 9.30
C ARG A 25 -9.02 -4.92 8.04
N ARG A 26 -9.87 -5.95 8.01
CA ARG A 26 -10.18 -6.70 6.80
C ARG A 26 -11.41 -6.11 6.16
N MET A 27 -11.28 -5.79 4.88
CA MET A 27 -12.41 -5.33 4.07
C MET A 27 -12.67 -6.35 2.97
N ASN A 28 -13.86 -6.93 2.96
CA ASN A 28 -14.24 -7.90 1.94
C ASN A 28 -14.87 -7.27 0.70
N ALA A 29 -15.28 -6.01 0.79
CA ALA A 29 -16.00 -5.31 -0.26
C ALA A 29 -15.62 -3.82 -0.33
N LEU A 30 -14.34 -3.53 -0.58
CA LEU A 30 -13.89 -2.16 -0.84
C LEU A 30 -14.25 -1.75 -2.27
N SER A 31 -15.04 -0.70 -2.43
CA SER A 31 -15.43 -0.18 -3.76
C SER A 31 -14.40 0.83 -4.28
N ILE A 32 -13.86 0.57 -5.46
CA ILE A 32 -12.94 1.46 -6.16
C ILE A 32 -13.35 1.52 -7.64
N GLY A 33 -13.69 2.70 -8.14
CA GLY A 33 -14.05 2.87 -9.55
C GLY A 33 -15.20 1.98 -10.04
N GLY A 34 -16.17 1.68 -9.17
CA GLY A 34 -17.31 0.81 -9.48
C GLY A 34 -17.03 -0.69 -9.36
N ASN A 35 -15.81 -1.09 -9.05
CA ASN A 35 -15.44 -2.48 -8.78
C ASN A 35 -15.24 -2.71 -7.28
N THR A 36 -15.34 -3.97 -6.86
CA THR A 36 -15.21 -4.37 -5.47
C THR A 36 -13.96 -5.20 -5.26
N TYR A 37 -13.18 -4.86 -4.24
CA TYR A 37 -11.90 -5.49 -3.91
C TYR A 37 -11.83 -5.89 -2.45
N ARG A 38 -10.95 -6.82 -2.13
CA ARG A 38 -10.58 -7.15 -0.75
C ARG A 38 -9.34 -6.37 -0.34
N ALA A 39 -9.30 -5.93 0.91
CA ALA A 39 -8.19 -5.17 1.46
C ALA A 39 -7.89 -5.57 2.91
N TYR A 40 -6.66 -5.29 3.33
CA TYR A 40 -6.19 -5.50 4.69
C TYR A 40 -5.25 -4.37 5.13
N GLY A 41 -5.46 -3.82 6.31
CA GLY A 41 -4.56 -2.86 6.93
C GLY A 41 -5.26 -1.59 7.40
N ASN A 42 -4.54 -0.47 7.35
CA ASN A 42 -5.07 0.81 7.79
C ASN A 42 -5.95 1.46 6.73
N VAL A 43 -7.25 1.32 6.86
CA VAL A 43 -8.23 1.87 5.91
C VAL A 43 -8.30 3.40 5.91
N GLN A 44 -7.83 4.06 6.96
CA GLN A 44 -7.81 5.53 7.04
C GLN A 44 -6.88 6.15 5.98
N LEU A 45 -5.93 5.39 5.45
CA LEU A 45 -5.05 5.85 4.38
C LEU A 45 -5.80 6.20 3.09
N LEU A 46 -6.98 5.61 2.85
CA LEU A 46 -7.82 5.92 1.70
C LEU A 46 -8.34 7.37 1.74
N GLU A 47 -8.59 7.90 2.91
CA GLU A 47 -9.14 9.24 3.13
C GLU A 47 -8.09 10.34 3.11
N HIS A 48 -6.82 9.98 3.02
CA HIS A 48 -5.75 10.97 3.02
C HIS A 48 -5.79 11.83 1.74
N PRO A 49 -5.72 13.17 1.86
CA PRO A 49 -5.86 14.07 0.71
C PRO A 49 -4.66 14.04 -0.25
N PHE A 50 -3.48 13.66 0.24
CA PHE A 50 -2.25 13.64 -0.55
C PHE A 50 -1.81 12.20 -0.80
N LYS A 51 -2.23 11.65 -1.93
CA LYS A 51 -1.86 10.34 -2.44
C LYS A 51 -1.24 10.48 -3.82
N GLU A 52 -0.06 9.92 -4.01
CA GLU A 52 0.68 9.96 -5.27
C GLU A 52 0.85 8.55 -5.84
N GLN A 53 0.51 8.38 -7.09
CA GLN A 53 0.80 7.13 -7.80
C GLN A 53 2.29 7.03 -8.12
N VAL A 54 2.91 5.91 -7.76
CA VAL A 54 4.24 5.55 -8.23
C VAL A 54 4.12 4.65 -9.46
N ILE A 55 4.60 5.12 -10.58
CA ILE A 55 4.68 4.38 -11.84
C ILE A 55 5.91 4.84 -12.62
N VAL A 56 6.75 3.89 -13.04
CA VAL A 56 7.95 4.16 -13.83
C VAL A 56 7.78 3.57 -15.23
N HIS A 57 7.78 4.42 -16.22
CA HIS A 57 7.67 3.99 -17.62
C HIS A 57 9.05 3.70 -18.24
N ARG A 58 9.10 2.71 -19.13
CA ARG A 58 10.35 2.39 -19.85
C ARG A 58 10.86 3.57 -20.67
N ALA A 59 9.94 4.37 -21.22
CA ALA A 59 10.24 5.53 -22.05
C ALA A 59 10.72 6.75 -21.26
N ASP A 60 10.61 6.74 -19.93
CA ASP A 60 11.04 7.86 -19.11
C ASP A 60 12.56 8.06 -19.21
N SER A 61 12.97 9.30 -19.51
CA SER A 61 14.38 9.66 -19.51
C SER A 61 14.99 9.59 -18.09
N PRO A 62 16.32 9.45 -17.95
CA PRO A 62 16.97 9.49 -16.65
C PRO A 62 16.65 10.74 -15.84
N VAL A 63 16.48 11.88 -16.48
CA VAL A 63 16.11 13.16 -15.83
C VAL A 63 14.69 13.06 -15.25
N VAL A 64 13.73 12.60 -16.05
CA VAL A 64 12.33 12.42 -15.61
C VAL A 64 12.24 11.42 -14.47
N ARG A 65 12.93 10.29 -14.57
CA ARG A 65 12.97 9.28 -13.48
C ARG A 65 13.50 9.85 -12.17
N LYS A 66 14.58 10.65 -12.24
CA LYS A 66 15.16 11.30 -11.07
C LYS A 66 14.19 12.33 -10.45
N GLN A 67 13.56 13.15 -11.28
CA GLN A 67 12.59 14.15 -10.82
C GLN A 67 11.39 13.48 -10.13
N ASN A 68 10.82 12.45 -10.75
CA ASN A 68 9.70 11.70 -10.19
C ASN A 68 10.08 11.00 -8.88
N ARG A 69 11.25 10.34 -8.85
CA ARG A 69 11.75 9.72 -7.62
C ARG A 69 11.87 10.73 -6.48
N ASN A 70 12.45 11.88 -6.75
CA ASN A 70 12.60 12.94 -5.75
C ASN A 70 11.24 13.45 -5.25
N LEU A 71 10.27 13.62 -6.15
CA LEU A 71 8.91 14.02 -5.79
C LEU A 71 8.24 12.98 -4.88
N TRP A 72 8.29 11.70 -5.24
CA TRP A 72 7.69 10.63 -4.45
C TRP A 72 8.32 10.49 -3.07
N LEU A 73 9.65 10.55 -2.97
CA LEU A 73 10.34 10.49 -1.69
C LEU A 73 10.06 11.72 -0.83
N TYR A 74 9.97 12.90 -1.43
CA TYR A 74 9.54 14.10 -0.75
C TYR A 74 8.11 13.96 -0.19
N THR A 75 7.18 13.49 -1.01
CA THR A 75 5.80 13.22 -0.61
C THR A 75 5.73 12.25 0.57
N ALA A 76 6.46 11.15 0.49
CA ALA A 76 6.51 10.16 1.56
C ALA A 76 7.10 10.71 2.87
N ALA A 77 8.17 11.50 2.78
CA ALA A 77 8.82 12.11 3.95
C ALA A 77 7.97 13.20 4.62
N ASN A 78 7.06 13.83 3.86
CA ASN A 78 6.21 14.93 4.33
C ASN A 78 4.75 14.50 4.62
N GLY A 79 4.52 13.22 4.87
CA GLY A 79 3.25 12.70 5.34
C GLY A 79 2.26 12.32 4.25
N GLY A 80 2.60 12.44 2.97
CA GLY A 80 1.81 11.92 1.85
C GLY A 80 1.89 10.39 1.76
N ILE A 81 1.04 9.82 0.92
CA ILE A 81 0.93 8.37 0.73
C ILE A 81 1.31 8.01 -0.70
N LEU A 82 2.14 6.98 -0.85
CA LEU A 82 2.45 6.42 -2.15
C LEU A 82 1.53 5.24 -2.46
N VAL A 83 0.98 5.22 -3.66
CA VAL A 83 0.04 4.20 -4.13
C VAL A 83 0.62 3.51 -5.36
N SER A 84 0.84 2.21 -5.31
CA SER A 84 1.36 1.46 -6.46
C SER A 84 1.28 -0.05 -6.21
N PRO A 85 1.29 -0.87 -7.28
CA PRO A 85 1.64 -2.28 -7.16
C PRO A 85 3.15 -2.52 -6.96
N PHE A 86 4.02 -1.53 -7.19
CA PHE A 86 5.48 -1.63 -7.04
C PHE A 86 6.07 -2.87 -7.71
N ILE A 87 5.81 -3.03 -9.02
CA ILE A 87 6.15 -4.26 -9.76
C ILE A 87 7.60 -4.26 -10.20
N SER A 88 8.07 -3.16 -10.79
CA SER A 88 9.42 -3.08 -11.31
C SER A 88 10.48 -2.97 -10.21
N PRO A 89 11.74 -3.38 -10.48
CA PRO A 89 12.84 -3.23 -9.51
C PRO A 89 13.04 -1.78 -9.05
N VAL A 90 12.86 -0.81 -9.96
CA VAL A 90 12.97 0.62 -9.65
C VAL A 90 11.86 1.07 -8.71
N GLU A 91 10.62 0.65 -8.96
CA GLU A 91 9.48 0.96 -8.09
C GLU A 91 9.63 0.33 -6.70
N LYS A 92 10.15 -0.90 -6.63
CA LYS A 92 10.46 -1.57 -5.36
C LYS A 92 11.54 -0.83 -4.56
N GLU A 93 12.55 -0.29 -5.23
CA GLU A 93 13.58 0.54 -4.58
C GLU A 93 12.99 1.84 -4.03
N ILE A 94 12.11 2.49 -4.79
CA ILE A 94 11.40 3.69 -4.36
C ILE A 94 10.52 3.39 -3.13
N ARG A 95 9.81 2.27 -3.14
CA ARG A 95 9.05 1.80 -1.98
C ARG A 95 9.94 1.66 -0.75
N ALA A 96 11.05 0.94 -0.87
CA ALA A 96 11.98 0.70 0.24
C ALA A 96 12.54 2.02 0.80
N ALA A 97 12.93 2.94 -0.07
CA ALA A 97 13.42 4.27 0.34
C ALA A 97 12.34 5.10 1.03
N ALA A 98 11.10 5.08 0.53
CA ALA A 98 9.97 5.77 1.14
C ALA A 98 9.64 5.20 2.53
N GLU A 99 9.63 3.88 2.67
CA GLU A 99 9.39 3.21 3.95
C GLU A 99 10.49 3.54 4.98
N ALA A 100 11.75 3.56 4.55
CA ALA A 100 12.87 3.96 5.41
C ALA A 100 12.76 5.42 5.89
N ALA A 101 12.18 6.30 5.10
CA ALA A 101 11.89 7.69 5.46
C ALA A 101 10.62 7.88 6.32
N GLY A 102 10.00 6.80 6.76
CA GLY A 102 8.76 6.85 7.56
C GLY A 102 7.48 6.97 6.73
N GLY A 103 7.55 6.80 5.42
CA GLY A 103 6.43 6.93 4.50
C GLY A 103 5.33 5.90 4.70
N ARG A 104 4.14 6.22 4.24
CA ARG A 104 2.95 5.37 4.27
C ARG A 104 2.60 4.90 2.86
N ILE A 105 2.15 3.67 2.74
CA ILE A 105 1.98 2.98 1.46
C ILE A 105 0.56 2.40 1.33
N ILE A 106 -0.06 2.61 0.19
CA ILE A 106 -1.17 1.79 -0.29
C ILE A 106 -0.61 0.84 -1.35
N LEU A 107 -0.51 -0.43 -1.00
CA LEU A 107 0.05 -1.47 -1.86
C LEU A 107 -1.07 -2.21 -2.58
N ILE A 108 -0.99 -2.27 -3.90
CA ILE A 108 -1.88 -3.12 -4.71
C ILE A 108 -1.17 -4.44 -4.96
N THR A 109 -1.76 -5.53 -4.48
CA THR A 109 -1.26 -6.88 -4.69
C THR A 109 -2.00 -7.55 -5.83
N SER A 110 -1.33 -8.44 -6.56
CA SER A 110 -1.98 -9.22 -7.63
C SER A 110 -2.83 -10.35 -7.08
N GLU A 111 -2.32 -11.09 -6.11
CA GLU A 111 -2.91 -12.32 -5.62
C GLU A 111 -4.28 -12.10 -4.94
N PRO A 112 -5.22 -13.05 -5.12
CA PRO A 112 -6.48 -13.03 -4.40
C PRO A 112 -6.26 -13.10 -2.88
N MET A 113 -7.01 -12.31 -2.13
CA MET A 113 -7.06 -12.38 -0.67
C MET A 113 -8.24 -13.24 -0.22
N GLY A 114 -7.97 -14.27 0.58
CA GLY A 114 -9.01 -15.04 1.27
C GLY A 114 -9.65 -14.25 2.41
N GLU A 115 -10.76 -14.75 2.95
CA GLU A 115 -11.47 -14.10 4.06
C GLU A 115 -10.63 -13.97 5.33
N ARG A 116 -9.68 -14.89 5.52
CA ARG A 116 -8.78 -14.90 6.68
C ARG A 116 -7.37 -14.43 6.36
N TYR A 117 -7.21 -13.75 5.23
CA TYR A 117 -5.90 -13.24 4.83
C TYR A 117 -5.28 -12.39 5.92
N LYS A 118 -3.99 -12.59 6.09
CA LYS A 118 -3.13 -11.80 6.98
C LYS A 118 -1.74 -11.75 6.34
N PRO A 119 -1.16 -10.57 6.15
CA PRO A 119 0.21 -10.49 5.66
C PRO A 119 1.19 -11.04 6.68
N SER A 120 2.39 -11.32 6.23
CA SER A 120 3.50 -11.80 7.07
C SER A 120 4.72 -10.89 6.92
N GLY A 121 5.68 -11.05 7.83
CA GLY A 121 6.96 -10.36 7.77
C GLY A 121 6.82 -8.84 7.74
N HIS A 122 7.57 -8.21 6.85
CA HIS A 122 7.66 -6.75 6.74
C HIS A 122 6.32 -6.07 6.47
N ASP A 123 5.47 -6.63 5.61
CA ASP A 123 4.17 -6.05 5.30
C ASP A 123 3.23 -6.07 6.51
N PHE A 124 3.32 -7.11 7.34
CA PHE A 124 2.60 -7.14 8.60
C PHE A 124 3.09 -6.05 9.56
N ASP A 125 4.40 -5.87 9.66
CA ASP A 125 5.01 -4.84 10.52
C ASP A 125 4.60 -3.43 10.08
N MET A 126 4.50 -3.20 8.79
CA MET A 126 4.00 -1.93 8.22
C MET A 126 2.52 -1.69 8.55
N CYS A 127 1.67 -2.72 8.47
CA CYS A 127 0.27 -2.62 8.89
C CYS A 127 0.16 -2.34 10.40
N GLU A 128 0.95 -3.03 11.22
CA GLU A 128 0.99 -2.84 12.68
C GLU A 128 1.39 -1.40 13.06
N ALA A 129 2.26 -0.79 12.29
CA ALA A 129 2.65 0.61 12.46
C ALA A 129 1.59 1.62 11.93
N GLY A 130 0.50 1.16 11.34
CA GLY A 130 -0.52 2.00 10.70
C GLY A 130 -0.08 2.63 9.39
N ARG A 131 1.00 2.12 8.80
CA ARG A 131 1.67 2.71 7.64
C ARG A 131 1.36 2.01 6.31
N MET A 132 0.50 0.99 6.32
CA MET A 132 0.16 0.24 5.11
C MET A 132 -1.31 -0.13 5.03
N LEU A 133 -1.86 -0.03 3.83
CA LEU A 133 -3.09 -0.67 3.38
C LEU A 133 -2.75 -1.52 2.15
N MET A 134 -3.12 -2.78 2.17
CA MET A 134 -2.96 -3.71 1.05
C MET A 134 -4.32 -3.95 0.39
N ILE A 135 -4.37 -3.83 -0.92
CA ILE A 135 -5.59 -4.04 -1.72
C ILE A 135 -5.31 -5.11 -2.76
N SER A 136 -6.11 -6.16 -2.79
CA SER A 136 -5.96 -7.25 -3.75
C SER A 136 -6.67 -6.93 -5.07
N ALA A 137 -5.94 -7.02 -6.18
CA ALA A 137 -6.53 -6.97 -7.51
C ALA A 137 -7.27 -8.27 -7.90
N GLY A 138 -7.09 -9.34 -7.12
CA GLY A 138 -7.78 -10.61 -7.33
C GLY A 138 -7.37 -11.34 -8.62
N ILE A 139 -6.13 -11.18 -9.06
CA ILE A 139 -5.60 -11.77 -10.29
C ILE A 139 -5.01 -13.14 -9.97
N SER A 140 -5.56 -14.18 -10.57
CA SER A 140 -5.04 -15.55 -10.47
C SER A 140 -3.98 -15.80 -11.52
N GLY A 141 -2.90 -16.51 -11.14
CA GLY A 141 -1.83 -16.92 -12.04
C GLY A 141 -0.70 -15.91 -12.19
N GLU A 142 0.09 -16.04 -13.26
CA GLU A 142 1.24 -15.19 -13.51
C GLU A 142 0.84 -13.77 -13.93
N LEU A 143 1.70 -12.80 -13.57
CA LEU A 143 1.52 -11.42 -13.99
C LEU A 143 1.69 -11.27 -15.50
N SER A 144 0.66 -10.78 -16.16
CA SER A 144 0.69 -10.36 -17.55
C SER A 144 0.85 -8.84 -17.66
N ARG A 145 1.19 -8.36 -18.85
CA ARG A 145 1.17 -6.92 -19.14
C ARG A 145 -0.20 -6.30 -18.85
N GLN A 146 -1.26 -7.00 -19.21
CA GLN A 146 -2.64 -6.55 -18.97
C GLN A 146 -2.96 -6.46 -17.47
N SER A 147 -2.52 -7.44 -16.68
CA SER A 147 -2.66 -7.43 -15.22
C SER A 147 -1.94 -6.25 -14.58
N CYS A 148 -0.70 -6.00 -15.02
CA CYS A 148 0.09 -4.85 -14.55
C CYS A 148 -0.59 -3.51 -14.89
N MET A 149 -1.12 -3.38 -16.09
CA MET A 149 -1.87 -2.20 -16.50
C MET A 149 -3.13 -2.01 -15.65
N ALA A 150 -3.87 -3.06 -15.39
CA ALA A 150 -5.08 -3.01 -14.55
C ALA A 150 -4.75 -2.55 -13.12
N MET A 151 -3.69 -3.07 -12.52
CA MET A 151 -3.24 -2.65 -11.19
C MET A 151 -2.76 -1.18 -11.16
N ASN A 152 -2.11 -0.71 -12.20
CA ASN A 152 -1.72 0.70 -12.33
C ASN A 152 -2.93 1.62 -12.51
N VAL A 153 -3.98 1.18 -13.19
CA VAL A 153 -5.26 1.92 -13.27
C VAL A 153 -5.92 2.01 -11.90
N MET A 154 -5.92 0.93 -11.12
CA MET A 154 -6.40 0.98 -9.72
C MET A 154 -5.61 2.00 -8.90
N ALA A 155 -4.28 1.99 -8.98
CA ALA A 155 -3.43 2.94 -8.27
C ALA A 155 -3.73 4.38 -8.65
N ARG A 156 -3.90 4.65 -9.94
CA ARG A 156 -4.27 5.98 -10.46
C ARG A 156 -5.63 6.43 -9.92
N THR A 157 -6.60 5.56 -9.92
CA THR A 157 -7.95 5.85 -9.40
C THR A 157 -7.88 6.19 -7.91
N LEU A 158 -7.17 5.40 -7.11
CA LEU A 158 -6.99 5.64 -5.68
C LEU A 158 -6.26 6.95 -5.38
N ALA A 159 -5.20 7.26 -6.13
CA ALA A 159 -4.46 8.50 -5.97
C ALA A 159 -5.29 9.74 -6.35
N GLY A 160 -6.20 9.60 -7.32
CA GLY A 160 -7.09 10.66 -7.78
C GLY A 160 -8.35 10.87 -6.94
N ILE A 161 -8.68 9.96 -6.02
CA ILE A 161 -9.82 10.12 -5.14
C ILE A 161 -9.47 11.18 -4.07
N THR A 162 -9.90 12.40 -4.31
CA THR A 162 -10.04 13.41 -3.25
C THR A 162 -11.42 13.21 -2.64
N TYR A 163 -11.49 12.78 -1.41
CA TYR A 163 -12.72 12.90 -0.65
C TYR A 163 -12.97 14.40 -0.46
N ASN A 164 -13.93 14.93 -1.20
CA ASN A 164 -14.49 16.23 -0.87
C ASN A 164 -15.15 16.06 0.49
N CYS A 165 -14.49 16.53 1.55
CA CYS A 165 -15.19 16.87 2.77
C CYS A 165 -16.22 17.93 2.40
N HIS A 166 -17.45 17.55 2.22
CA HIS A 166 -18.53 18.51 2.24
C HIS A 166 -18.57 19.07 3.66
N LEU A 167 -18.06 20.27 3.78
CA LEU A 167 -18.36 21.15 4.89
C LEU A 167 -19.85 21.47 4.92
#